data_d074539d714e4f925894ad5b6a5d4f47
#
_entry.id   d074539d714e4f925894ad5b6a5d4f47
#
_cell.length_a   1.000
_cell.length_b   1.000
_cell.length_c   1.000
_cell.angle_alpha   90.00
_cell.angle_beta   90.00
_cell.angle_gamma   90.00
#
_symmetry.space_group_name_H-M   'P 1'
#
loop_
_entity.id
_entity.type
_entity.pdbx_description
1 polymer ?
#
loop_
_entity_poly.entity_id
_entity_poly.type
_entity_poly.pdbx_seq_one_letter_code
_entity_poly.pdbx_strand_id
1 'polypeptide(L)'
;MTSPILANIASLDAILLVKNRLEILFGNNMEELNSNSKKFAFTIYADDIQISYNEKYFKHNIIDIVECSFLEYNFEINKRKTRTRVSDCGFRKILGINVGESEIRGTRKTMRKIRAANHQGNFHSKGGLIAWSNCNFPTKLSCI
;
A
#
# COMPACT_ATOMS: atom_id res chain seq x y z
N MET A 1 -23.78 -0.61 8.36
CA MET A 1 -22.52 -0.45 7.58
C MET A 1 -21.77 0.75 8.14
N THR A 2 -20.68 0.56 8.82
CA THR A 2 -19.79 1.65 9.24
C THR A 2 -19.14 2.22 7.98
N SER A 3 -19.29 3.53 7.76
CA SER A 3 -18.65 4.20 6.62
C SER A 3 -17.12 4.05 6.74
N PRO A 4 -16.39 3.73 5.67
CA PRO A 4 -14.91 3.76 5.66
C PRO A 4 -14.34 5.10 6.17
N ILE A 5 -15.08 6.18 6.00
CA ILE A 5 -14.72 7.51 6.50
C ILE A 5 -14.71 7.53 8.03
N LEU A 6 -15.74 6.96 8.68
CA LEU A 6 -15.80 6.89 10.15
C LEU A 6 -14.67 6.05 10.73
N ALA A 7 -14.34 4.93 10.07
CA ALA A 7 -13.19 4.11 10.46
C ALA A 7 -11.87 4.88 10.40
N ASN A 8 -11.65 5.65 9.32
CA ASN A 8 -10.45 6.48 9.17
C ASN A 8 -10.40 7.60 10.22
N ILE A 9 -11.54 8.24 10.53
CA ILE A 9 -11.58 9.28 11.57
C ILE A 9 -11.27 8.67 12.94
N ALA A 10 -11.88 7.53 13.28
CA ALA A 10 -11.68 6.89 14.56
C ALA A 10 -10.23 6.41 14.78
N SER A 11 -9.54 6.00 13.73
CA SER A 11 -8.15 5.50 13.80
C SER A 11 -7.10 6.57 13.52
N LEU A 12 -7.49 7.84 13.31
CA LEU A 12 -6.57 8.90 12.86
C LEU A 12 -5.38 9.09 13.79
N ASP A 13 -5.60 9.14 15.10
CA ASP A 13 -4.53 9.35 16.08
C ASP A 13 -3.53 8.20 16.10
N ALA A 14 -4.03 6.96 16.04
CA ALA A 14 -3.17 5.77 15.92
C ALA A 14 -2.34 5.81 14.64
N ILE A 15 -2.94 6.23 13.53
CA ILE A 15 -2.31 6.38 12.23
C ILE A 15 -1.20 7.43 12.27
N LEU A 16 -1.46 8.59 12.87
CA LEU A 16 -0.47 9.65 13.03
C LEU A 16 0.70 9.20 13.92
N LEU A 17 0.42 8.45 14.96
CA LEU A 17 1.45 7.88 15.83
C LEU A 17 2.35 6.90 15.08
N VAL A 18 1.76 5.99 14.28
CA VAL A 18 2.53 5.08 13.39
C VAL A 18 3.44 5.88 12.47
N LYS A 19 2.87 6.90 11.80
CA LYS A 19 3.64 7.74 10.86
C LYS A 19 4.82 8.41 11.57
N ASN A 20 4.59 9.04 12.72
CA ASN A 20 5.65 9.71 13.48
C ASN A 20 6.74 8.72 13.92
N ARG A 21 6.38 7.53 14.41
CA ARG A 21 7.34 6.50 14.79
C ARG A 21 8.16 6.00 13.60
N LEU A 22 7.53 5.85 12.45
CA LEU A 22 8.24 5.50 11.23
C LEU A 22 9.17 6.63 10.78
N GLU A 23 8.76 7.89 10.84
CA GLU A 23 9.61 9.03 10.51
C GLU A 23 10.84 9.11 11.43
N ILE A 24 10.68 8.86 12.73
CA ILE A 24 11.80 8.78 13.67
C ILE A 24 12.72 7.62 13.31
N LEU A 25 12.17 6.44 13.05
CA LEU A 25 12.96 5.26 12.72
C LEU A 25 13.78 5.46 11.45
N PHE A 26 13.17 6.08 10.43
CA PHE A 26 13.80 6.30 9.13
C PHE A 26 14.64 7.57 9.06
N GLY A 27 14.36 8.55 9.93
CA GLY A 27 15.04 9.83 9.98
C GLY A 27 16.36 9.81 10.76
N ASN A 28 16.50 8.90 11.73
CA ASN A 28 17.68 8.84 12.59
C ASN A 28 18.99 8.37 11.90
N ASN A 29 18.92 7.92 10.65
CA ASN A 29 20.11 7.63 9.85
C ASN A 29 20.58 8.93 9.16
N MET A 30 21.26 9.78 9.94
CA MET A 30 21.70 11.14 9.54
C MET A 30 22.78 11.19 8.44
N GLU A 31 23.28 10.07 7.96
CA GLU A 31 24.42 10.07 7.02
C GLU A 31 24.03 10.29 5.54
N GLU A 32 22.75 10.34 5.19
CA GLU A 32 22.30 10.52 3.80
C GLU A 32 21.31 11.68 3.61
N LEU A 33 21.66 12.89 4.12
CA LEU A 33 20.81 14.08 3.97
C LEU A 33 20.66 14.59 2.52
N ASN A 34 21.34 13.99 1.55
CA ASN A 34 21.41 14.48 0.16
C ASN A 34 20.59 13.68 -0.85
N SER A 35 19.86 12.64 -0.45
CA SER A 35 19.00 11.93 -1.41
C SER A 35 17.52 12.24 -1.17
N ASN A 36 16.89 12.88 -2.14
CA ASN A 36 15.43 13.12 -2.23
C ASN A 36 14.59 11.82 -2.31
N SER A 37 15.16 10.66 -2.01
CA SER A 37 14.47 9.39 -2.03
C SER A 37 13.75 9.17 -0.71
N LYS A 38 12.42 9.18 -0.74
CA LYS A 38 11.60 8.77 0.40
C LYS A 38 12.00 7.37 0.83
N LYS A 39 12.49 7.24 2.06
CA LYS A 39 12.93 5.97 2.63
C LYS A 39 11.79 4.98 2.83
N PHE A 40 10.58 5.49 3.02
CA PHE A 40 9.36 4.70 3.13
C PHE A 40 8.15 5.40 2.50
N ALA A 41 7.13 4.61 2.14
CA ALA A 41 5.82 5.11 1.77
C ALA A 41 4.77 4.46 2.65
N PHE A 42 3.89 5.28 3.19
CA PHE A 42 2.80 4.89 4.06
C PHE A 42 1.48 5.31 3.44
N THR A 43 0.61 4.35 3.19
CA THR A 43 -0.71 4.59 2.60
C THR A 43 -1.79 3.84 3.36
N ILE A 44 -2.98 4.44 3.41
CA ILE A 44 -4.14 3.88 4.08
C ILE A 44 -5.31 3.91 3.11
N TYR A 45 -6.02 2.81 3.06
CA TYR A 45 -7.29 2.70 2.35
C TYR A 45 -8.31 2.01 3.24
N ALA A 46 -9.22 2.79 3.82
CA ALA A 46 -10.14 2.34 4.86
C ALA A 46 -9.39 1.69 6.04
N ASP A 47 -9.59 0.40 6.24
CA ASP A 47 -8.94 -0.41 7.26
C ASP A 47 -7.63 -1.08 6.82
N ASP A 48 -7.26 -0.94 5.54
CA ASP A 48 -6.03 -1.52 4.99
C ASP A 48 -4.85 -0.53 5.08
N ILE A 49 -3.86 -0.86 5.88
CA ILE A 49 -2.61 -0.10 6.01
C ILE A 49 -1.55 -0.76 5.14
N GLN A 50 -0.84 0.04 4.36
CA GLN A 50 0.26 -0.41 3.54
C GLN A 50 1.51 0.42 3.78
N ILE A 51 2.60 -0.27 4.10
CA ILE A 51 3.91 0.32 4.35
C ILE A 51 4.88 -0.34 3.39
N SER A 52 5.51 0.46 2.54
CA SER A 52 6.61 0.02 1.68
C SER A 52 7.88 0.78 2.02
N TYR A 53 9.00 0.09 2.00
CA TYR A 53 10.28 0.63 2.44
C TYR A 53 11.44 -0.08 1.72
N ASN A 54 12.62 0.54 1.76
CA ASN A 54 13.82 -0.07 1.21
C ASN A 54 14.47 -0.99 2.25
N GLU A 55 14.68 -2.25 1.90
CA GLU A 55 15.17 -3.33 2.77
C GLU A 55 16.56 -3.06 3.37
N LYS A 56 17.40 -2.26 2.71
CA LYS A 56 18.74 -1.91 3.21
C LYS A 56 18.74 -1.34 4.63
N TYR A 57 17.62 -0.79 5.07
CA TYR A 57 17.50 -0.09 6.35
C TYR A 57 16.77 -0.89 7.43
N PHE A 58 16.36 -2.15 7.16
CA PHE A 58 15.45 -2.85 8.04
C PHE A 58 16.00 -4.12 8.67
N LYS A 59 16.35 -3.97 9.92
CA LYS A 59 16.39 -5.06 10.91
C LYS A 59 15.27 -4.94 11.96
N HIS A 60 14.37 -3.97 11.82
CA HIS A 60 13.36 -3.66 12.85
C HIS A 60 12.00 -4.18 12.47
N ASN A 61 11.26 -4.61 13.46
CA ASN A 61 9.94 -5.17 13.28
C ASN A 61 8.90 -4.06 13.11
N ILE A 62 8.67 -3.62 11.85
CA ILE A 62 7.65 -2.61 11.53
C ILE A 62 6.25 -3.03 11.99
N ILE A 63 5.98 -4.34 11.97
CA ILE A 63 4.69 -4.86 12.44
C ILE A 63 4.51 -4.53 13.91
N ASP A 64 5.55 -4.67 14.74
CA ASP A 64 5.47 -4.35 16.17
C ASP A 64 5.25 -2.86 16.40
N ILE A 65 5.88 -1.98 15.60
CA ILE A 65 5.64 -0.54 15.68
C ILE A 65 4.17 -0.22 15.39
N VAL A 66 3.61 -0.82 14.34
CA VAL A 66 2.20 -0.63 13.99
C VAL A 66 1.30 -1.18 15.11
N GLU A 67 1.56 -2.41 15.56
CA GLU A 67 0.78 -3.05 16.64
C GLU A 67 0.78 -2.21 17.93
N CYS A 68 1.96 -1.82 18.42
CA CYS A 68 2.08 -0.99 19.60
C CYS A 68 1.35 0.35 19.46
N SER A 69 1.48 0.99 18.28
CA SER A 69 0.81 2.29 18.04
C SER A 69 -0.71 2.17 18.03
N PHE A 70 -1.25 1.11 17.47
CA PHE A 70 -2.70 0.87 17.45
C PHE A 70 -3.23 0.45 18.83
N LEU A 71 -2.47 -0.35 19.57
CA LEU A 71 -2.85 -0.77 20.94
C LEU A 71 -2.96 0.42 21.91
N GLU A 72 -2.17 1.48 21.75
CA GLU A 72 -2.29 2.69 22.58
C GLU A 72 -3.65 3.38 22.45
N TYR A 73 -4.34 3.15 21.34
CA TYR A 73 -5.69 3.68 21.06
C TYR A 73 -6.77 2.59 21.12
N ASN A 74 -6.48 1.44 21.76
CA ASN A 74 -7.39 0.31 21.92
C ASN A 74 -7.84 -0.34 20.59
N PHE A 75 -7.00 -0.27 19.54
CA PHE A 75 -7.21 -0.99 18.30
C PHE A 75 -6.29 -2.21 18.23
N GLU A 76 -6.81 -3.29 17.67
CA GLU A 76 -6.03 -4.50 17.43
C GLU A 76 -5.82 -4.72 15.93
N ILE A 77 -4.58 -5.04 15.53
CA ILE A 77 -4.29 -5.42 14.15
C ILE A 77 -4.63 -6.90 13.91
N ASN A 78 -5.17 -7.21 12.74
CA ASN A 78 -5.45 -8.59 12.38
C ASN A 78 -4.19 -9.32 11.90
N LYS A 79 -3.46 -9.97 12.82
CA LYS A 79 -2.23 -10.72 12.53
C LYS A 79 -2.40 -11.78 11.43
N ARG A 80 -3.58 -12.40 11.30
CA ARG A 80 -3.85 -13.41 10.27
C ARG A 80 -3.90 -12.81 8.85
N LYS A 81 -4.28 -11.54 8.73
CA LYS A 81 -4.33 -10.81 7.45
C LYS A 81 -3.03 -10.07 7.16
N THR A 82 -2.23 -9.74 8.18
CA THR A 82 -0.97 -9.03 8.02
C THR A 82 0.02 -9.86 7.21
N ARG A 83 0.67 -9.24 6.22
CA ARG A 83 1.60 -9.91 5.30
C ARG A 83 2.80 -9.02 5.00
N THR A 84 3.98 -9.57 5.14
CA THR A 84 5.23 -8.97 4.66
C THR A 84 5.59 -9.59 3.32
N ARG A 85 6.08 -8.79 2.38
CA ARG A 85 6.48 -9.23 1.05
C ARG A 85 7.77 -8.54 0.64
N VAL A 86 8.73 -9.32 0.18
CA VAL A 86 10.03 -8.85 -0.29
C VAL A 86 10.00 -8.69 -1.81
N SER A 87 10.79 -7.76 -2.37
CA SER A 87 10.85 -7.48 -3.82
C SER A 87 11.33 -8.68 -4.63
N ASP A 88 12.28 -9.45 -4.10
CA ASP A 88 12.91 -10.59 -4.80
C ASP A 88 11.93 -11.72 -5.16
N CYS A 89 10.74 -11.71 -4.56
CA CYS A 89 9.69 -12.69 -4.84
C CYS A 89 8.83 -12.35 -6.08
N GLY A 90 9.25 -11.39 -6.93
CA GLY A 90 8.52 -10.98 -8.12
C GLY A 90 7.33 -10.07 -7.81
N PHE A 91 6.17 -10.35 -8.45
CA PHE A 91 5.01 -9.47 -8.29
C PHE A 91 4.38 -9.53 -6.90
N ARG A 92 4.21 -8.36 -6.30
CA ARG A 92 3.49 -8.16 -5.03
C ARG A 92 2.04 -7.79 -5.31
N LYS A 93 1.12 -8.53 -4.75
CA LYS A 93 -0.31 -8.20 -4.87
C LYS A 93 -0.69 -7.16 -3.83
N ILE A 94 -1.12 -5.98 -4.29
CA ILE A 94 -1.54 -4.84 -3.48
C ILE A 94 -2.93 -4.41 -3.96
N LEU A 95 -3.93 -4.40 -3.08
CA LEU A 95 -5.32 -3.99 -3.40
C LEU A 95 -5.87 -4.60 -4.70
N GLY A 96 -5.54 -5.84 -5.02
CA GLY A 96 -6.01 -6.53 -6.22
C GLY A 96 -5.21 -6.26 -7.49
N ILE A 97 -4.11 -5.54 -7.40
CA ILE A 97 -3.15 -5.28 -8.48
C ILE A 97 -1.84 -6.00 -8.19
N ASN A 98 -1.17 -6.47 -9.21
CA ASN A 98 0.19 -7.00 -9.13
C ASN A 98 1.19 -5.89 -9.42
N VAL A 99 2.03 -5.57 -8.44
CA VAL A 99 3.07 -4.56 -8.53
C VAL A 99 4.42 -5.26 -8.65
N GLY A 100 5.10 -5.09 -9.78
CA GLY A 100 6.49 -5.50 -10.01
C GLY A 100 7.45 -4.33 -9.77
N GLU A 101 8.71 -4.51 -10.12
CA GLU A 101 9.73 -3.47 -10.00
C GLU A 101 9.52 -2.34 -11.02
N SER A 102 9.19 -2.70 -12.26
CA SER A 102 9.04 -1.76 -13.38
C SER A 102 7.64 -1.72 -13.97
N GLU A 103 6.76 -2.63 -13.57
CA GLU A 103 5.42 -2.74 -14.16
C GLU A 103 4.33 -2.99 -13.13
N ILE A 104 3.12 -2.53 -13.47
CA ILE A 104 1.90 -2.82 -12.74
C ILE A 104 0.96 -3.56 -13.69
N ARG A 105 0.30 -4.60 -13.20
CA ARG A 105 -0.67 -5.35 -14.00
C ARG A 105 -1.82 -5.90 -13.18
N GLY A 106 -2.97 -6.11 -13.82
CA GLY A 106 -4.12 -6.76 -13.20
C GLY A 106 -3.81 -8.18 -12.73
N THR A 107 -4.45 -8.61 -11.64
CA THR A 107 -4.35 -9.99 -11.18
C THR A 107 -5.03 -10.96 -12.16
N ARG A 108 -4.72 -12.26 -12.05
CA ARG A 108 -5.45 -13.32 -12.81
C ARG A 108 -6.97 -13.21 -12.65
N LYS A 109 -7.44 -12.86 -11.46
CA LYS A 109 -8.88 -12.67 -11.19
C LYS A 109 -9.44 -11.50 -11.99
N THR A 110 -8.72 -10.37 -12.04
CA THR A 110 -9.10 -9.20 -12.85
C THR A 110 -9.14 -9.56 -14.34
N MET A 111 -8.10 -10.23 -14.84
CA MET A 111 -8.04 -10.65 -16.25
C MET A 111 -9.17 -11.62 -16.64
N ARG A 112 -9.56 -12.54 -15.73
CA ARG A 112 -10.73 -13.40 -15.95
C ARG A 112 -12.02 -12.59 -16.02
N LYS A 113 -12.21 -11.60 -15.14
CA LYS A 113 -13.39 -10.71 -15.19
C LYS A 113 -13.46 -9.90 -16.49
N ILE A 114 -12.33 -9.40 -16.98
CA ILE A 114 -12.25 -8.67 -18.26
C ILE A 114 -12.71 -9.58 -19.41
N ARG A 115 -12.21 -10.82 -19.45
CA ARG A 115 -12.62 -11.80 -20.48
C ARG A 115 -14.11 -12.13 -20.40
N ALA A 116 -14.62 -12.36 -19.19
CA ALA A 116 -16.05 -12.63 -18.98
C ALA A 116 -16.92 -11.44 -19.41
N ALA A 117 -16.56 -10.21 -19.04
CA ALA A 117 -17.28 -9.02 -19.46
C ALA A 117 -17.25 -8.82 -20.99
N ASN A 118 -16.12 -9.14 -21.63
CA ASN A 118 -16.03 -9.12 -23.09
C ASN A 118 -16.96 -10.13 -23.75
N HIS A 119 -17.00 -11.36 -23.24
CA HIS A 119 -17.86 -12.43 -23.76
C HIS A 119 -19.35 -12.11 -23.57
N GLN A 120 -19.69 -11.43 -22.47
CA GLN A 120 -21.08 -11.03 -22.16
C GLN A 120 -21.51 -9.72 -22.86
N GLY A 121 -20.65 -9.09 -23.66
CA GLY A 121 -20.93 -7.79 -24.29
C GLY A 121 -21.04 -6.63 -23.33
N ASN A 122 -20.60 -6.79 -22.06
CA ASN A 122 -20.65 -5.75 -21.04
C ASN A 122 -19.46 -4.79 -21.18
N PHE A 123 -19.53 -3.87 -22.14
CA PHE A 123 -18.44 -2.95 -22.47
C PHE A 123 -18.13 -1.95 -21.37
N HIS A 124 -19.11 -1.50 -20.58
CA HIS A 124 -18.87 -0.61 -19.43
C HIS A 124 -18.02 -1.27 -18.36
N SER A 125 -18.40 -2.48 -17.93
CA SER A 125 -17.62 -3.24 -16.94
C SER A 125 -16.22 -3.58 -17.46
N LYS A 126 -16.11 -3.94 -18.75
CA LYS A 126 -14.82 -4.20 -19.40
C LYS A 126 -13.91 -2.97 -19.37
N GLY A 127 -14.43 -1.81 -19.77
CA GLY A 127 -13.68 -0.53 -19.78
C GLY A 127 -13.15 -0.18 -18.42
N GLY A 128 -13.98 -0.21 -17.38
CA GLY A 128 -13.57 0.06 -15.99
C GLY A 128 -12.51 -0.92 -15.49
N LEU A 129 -12.65 -2.22 -15.77
CA LEU A 129 -11.66 -3.22 -15.37
C LEU A 129 -10.31 -3.08 -16.11
N ILE A 130 -10.32 -2.67 -17.37
CA ILE A 130 -9.11 -2.38 -18.14
C ILE A 130 -8.43 -1.14 -17.57
N ALA A 131 -9.16 -0.05 -17.34
CA ALA A 131 -8.63 1.16 -16.73
C ALA A 131 -8.00 0.86 -15.36
N TRP A 132 -8.67 0.05 -14.53
CA TRP A 132 -8.14 -0.42 -13.27
C TRP A 132 -6.86 -1.25 -13.41
N SER A 133 -6.78 -2.14 -14.41
CA SER A 133 -5.61 -3.00 -14.61
C SER A 133 -4.41 -2.28 -15.21
N ASN A 134 -4.66 -1.18 -15.91
CA ASN A 134 -3.65 -0.35 -16.57
C ASN A 134 -3.35 0.93 -15.77
N CYS A 135 -3.50 0.88 -14.42
CA CYS A 135 -3.04 1.97 -13.56
C CYS A 135 -1.57 2.27 -13.90
N ASN A 136 -1.36 3.19 -14.83
CA ASN A 136 -0.03 3.63 -15.20
C ASN A 136 0.57 4.34 -13.99
N PHE A 137 1.85 4.09 -13.73
CA PHE A 137 2.62 5.02 -12.92
C PHE A 137 2.39 6.42 -13.48
N PRO A 138 2.12 7.44 -12.66
CA PRO A 138 2.12 8.79 -13.16
C PRO A 138 3.47 8.97 -13.85
N THR A 139 3.46 9.01 -15.18
CA THR A 139 4.60 9.49 -15.95
C THR A 139 5.05 10.75 -15.24
N LYS A 140 6.33 10.80 -14.86
CA LYS A 140 6.95 11.94 -14.18
C LYS A 140 6.26 13.20 -14.65
N LEU A 141 5.51 13.86 -13.76
CA LEU A 141 5.08 15.22 -14.00
C LEU A 141 6.37 15.96 -14.33
N SER A 142 6.57 16.23 -15.61
CA SER A 142 7.59 17.17 -16.06
C SER A 142 7.25 18.45 -15.31
N CYS A 143 8.06 18.74 -14.29
CA CYS A 143 8.00 20.02 -13.60
C CYS A 143 8.13 21.10 -14.67
N ILE A 144 7.04 21.80 -14.92
CA ILE A 144 7.04 23.12 -15.54
C ILE A 144 7.47 24.11 -14.47
#